data_5b3cfaf9767941908298d805a88944df
#
_entry.id   5b3cfaf9767941908298d805a88944df
#
_cell.length_a   1.000
_cell.length_b   1.000
_cell.length_c   1.000
_cell.angle_alpha   90.00
_cell.angle_beta   90.00
_cell.angle_gamma   90.00
#
_symmetry.space_group_name_H-M   'P 1'
#
loop_
_entity.id
_entity.type
_entity.pdbx_description
1 polymer ?
#
loop_
_entity_poly.entity_id
_entity_poly.type
_entity_poly.pdbx_seq_one_letter_code
_entity_poly.pdbx_strand_id
1 'polypeptide(L)'
;MNPSRKIDLHRRIEQVGELPTLPHVVQKLASMIGRPNVSAEEIGTLLEKDQVLSAKVLRLANSPFYGFPSRIASVAHAVVVLGLNVVKGLTLCATAFDMMRNAGMNELWRHSLGVAMTAHILGTKAAMKNPEEVFVAGLLHDIGKVVLYVKWPDVGQQITTVTRNTSRPLMDAEQELFEVTHADVGGWLA
;
A
#
# COMPACT_ATOMS: atom_id res chain seq x y z
N MET A 1 15.95 15.04 -25.00
CA MET A 1 15.11 14.15 -24.19
C MET A 1 14.27 13.30 -25.13
N ASN A 2 14.23 11.98 -24.96
CA ASN A 2 13.61 11.07 -25.94
C ASN A 2 12.12 10.88 -25.58
N PRO A 3 11.17 11.40 -26.38
CA PRO A 3 9.72 11.29 -26.09
C PRO A 3 9.21 9.85 -25.99
N SER A 4 9.94 8.87 -26.53
CA SER A 4 9.56 7.46 -26.47
C SER A 4 9.58 6.87 -25.05
N ARG A 5 10.32 7.46 -24.11
CA ARG A 5 10.44 6.91 -22.74
C ARG A 5 9.24 7.26 -21.85
N LYS A 6 8.64 8.43 -22.05
CA LYS A 6 7.46 8.88 -21.30
C LYS A 6 6.23 8.03 -21.63
N ILE A 7 6.03 7.75 -22.91
CA ILE A 7 4.91 6.93 -23.42
C ILE A 7 5.03 5.47 -22.94
N ASP A 8 6.25 4.96 -22.69
CA ASP A 8 6.47 3.58 -22.31
C ASP A 8 6.03 3.29 -20.85
N LEU A 9 6.30 4.19 -19.91
CA LEU A 9 5.87 3.98 -18.51
C LEU A 9 4.35 4.09 -18.37
N HIS A 10 3.71 5.05 -19.02
CA HIS A 10 2.25 5.17 -19.04
C HIS A 10 1.59 3.92 -19.61
N ARG A 11 2.10 3.39 -20.73
CA ARG A 11 1.65 2.10 -21.29
C ARG A 11 1.90 0.93 -20.36
N ARG A 12 3.07 0.88 -19.72
CA ARG A 12 3.39 -0.17 -18.74
C ARG A 12 2.43 -0.13 -17.57
N ILE A 13 2.01 1.05 -17.14
CA ILE A 13 1.08 1.25 -16.03
C ILE A 13 -0.36 0.93 -16.44
N GLU A 14 -0.80 1.35 -17.64
CA GLU A 14 -2.10 0.96 -18.19
C GLU A 14 -2.23 -0.56 -18.39
N GLN A 15 -1.13 -1.22 -18.76
CA GLN A 15 -1.04 -2.68 -18.85
C GLN A 15 -0.95 -3.37 -17.47
N VAL A 16 -0.72 -2.63 -16.40
CA VAL A 16 -0.71 -3.08 -14.99
C VAL A 16 -2.13 -3.30 -14.44
N GLY A 17 -3.18 -3.25 -15.26
CA GLY A 17 -4.53 -3.72 -14.89
C GLY A 17 -4.56 -5.11 -14.24
N GLU A 18 -3.46 -5.85 -14.32
CA GLU A 18 -3.13 -7.01 -13.50
C GLU A 18 -1.70 -6.82 -12.99
N LEU A 19 -1.51 -6.33 -11.76
CA LEU A 19 -0.22 -6.39 -11.09
C LEU A 19 0.14 -7.87 -10.86
N PRO A 20 1.00 -8.50 -11.69
CA PRO A 20 1.32 -9.93 -11.54
C PRO A 20 2.07 -10.22 -10.23
N THR A 21 2.46 -9.17 -9.51
CA THR A 21 3.17 -9.23 -8.22
C THR A 21 2.25 -9.12 -7.02
N LEU A 22 1.00 -8.65 -7.20
CA LEU A 22 0.01 -8.73 -6.13
C LEU A 22 -0.59 -10.14 -6.10
N PRO A 23 -0.65 -10.79 -4.93
CA PRO A 23 -1.36 -12.05 -4.79
C PRO A 23 -2.78 -11.94 -5.37
N HIS A 24 -3.25 -12.97 -6.05
CA HIS A 24 -4.60 -13.01 -6.65
C HIS A 24 -5.70 -12.64 -5.65
N VAL A 25 -5.49 -12.93 -4.37
CA VAL A 25 -6.37 -12.55 -3.27
C VAL A 25 -6.48 -11.03 -3.13
N VAL A 26 -5.37 -10.29 -3.26
CA VAL A 26 -5.35 -8.82 -3.17
C VAL A 26 -6.04 -8.19 -4.38
N GLN A 27 -5.81 -8.70 -5.58
CA GLN A 27 -6.50 -8.25 -6.80
C GLN A 27 -8.02 -8.47 -6.67
N LYS A 28 -8.43 -9.63 -6.17
CA LYS A 28 -9.84 -9.94 -5.96
C LYS A 28 -10.45 -9.07 -4.87
N LEU A 29 -9.72 -8.80 -3.79
CA LEU A 29 -10.14 -7.87 -2.75
C LEU A 29 -10.36 -6.46 -3.32
N ALA A 30 -9.42 -5.98 -4.15
CA ALA A 30 -9.56 -4.70 -4.84
C ALA A 30 -10.81 -4.65 -5.74
N SER A 31 -11.11 -5.72 -6.48
CA SER A 31 -12.32 -5.80 -7.32
C SER A 31 -13.65 -5.86 -6.55
N MET A 32 -13.60 -6.16 -5.25
CA MET A 32 -14.76 -6.12 -4.35
C MET A 32 -15.01 -4.70 -3.81
N ILE A 33 -14.05 -3.78 -3.96
CA ILE A 33 -14.18 -2.38 -3.61
C ILE A 33 -15.27 -1.75 -4.48
N GLY A 34 -16.21 -1.03 -3.87
CA GLY A 34 -17.30 -0.38 -4.60
C GLY A 34 -18.54 -1.26 -4.85
N ARG A 35 -18.52 -2.54 -4.50
CA ARG A 35 -19.75 -3.35 -4.50
C ARG A 35 -20.58 -3.02 -3.26
N PRO A 36 -21.84 -2.62 -3.41
CA PRO A 36 -22.67 -2.10 -2.30
C PRO A 36 -22.99 -3.12 -1.19
N ASN A 37 -22.73 -4.42 -1.40
CA ASN A 37 -23.19 -5.48 -0.49
C ASN A 37 -22.08 -6.51 -0.14
N VAL A 38 -20.83 -6.10 -0.07
CA VAL A 38 -19.74 -7.01 0.34
C VAL A 38 -19.79 -7.23 1.85
N SER A 39 -19.99 -8.48 2.26
CA SER A 39 -20.04 -8.84 3.68
C SER A 39 -18.64 -9.09 4.28
N ALA A 40 -18.53 -8.92 5.61
CA ALA A 40 -17.31 -9.26 6.36
C ALA A 40 -16.93 -10.74 6.18
N GLU A 41 -17.92 -11.60 6.04
CA GLU A 41 -17.77 -13.04 5.87
C GLU A 41 -17.18 -13.39 4.48
N GLU A 42 -17.66 -12.72 3.43
CA GLU A 42 -17.09 -12.89 2.07
C GLU A 42 -15.61 -12.51 2.02
N ILE A 43 -15.22 -11.42 2.68
CA ILE A 43 -13.83 -10.99 2.79
C ILE A 43 -13.00 -11.95 3.62
N GLY A 44 -13.55 -12.39 4.77
CA GLY A 44 -12.93 -13.42 5.59
C GLY A 44 -12.61 -14.66 4.76
N THR A 45 -13.63 -15.21 4.10
CA THR A 45 -13.50 -16.41 3.25
C THR A 45 -12.51 -16.22 2.10
N LEU A 46 -12.45 -15.02 1.50
CA LEU A 46 -11.48 -14.72 0.46
C LEU A 46 -10.05 -14.73 0.99
N LEU A 47 -9.80 -14.03 2.10
CA LEU A 47 -8.47 -13.91 2.69
C LEU A 47 -8.00 -15.22 3.32
N GLU A 48 -8.89 -16.02 3.90
CA GLU A 48 -8.59 -17.33 4.50
C GLU A 48 -8.07 -18.37 3.50
N LYS A 49 -8.25 -18.14 2.19
CA LYS A 49 -7.62 -18.95 1.13
C LYS A 49 -6.11 -18.80 1.09
N ASP A 50 -5.58 -17.69 1.60
CA ASP A 50 -4.15 -17.46 1.79
C ASP A 50 -3.84 -17.35 3.28
N GLN A 51 -3.46 -18.48 3.89
CA GLN A 51 -3.17 -18.57 5.32
C GLN A 51 -2.02 -17.66 5.75
N VAL A 52 -1.02 -17.45 4.89
CA VAL A 52 0.14 -16.60 5.19
C VAL A 52 -0.30 -15.14 5.24
N LEU A 53 -1.07 -14.70 4.25
CA LEU A 53 -1.60 -13.34 4.20
C LEU A 53 -2.57 -13.07 5.35
N SER A 54 -3.49 -13.99 5.63
CA SER A 54 -4.41 -13.92 6.77
C SER A 54 -3.69 -13.77 8.10
N ALA A 55 -2.65 -14.58 8.33
CA ALA A 55 -1.85 -14.48 9.56
C ALA A 55 -1.16 -13.13 9.70
N LYS A 56 -0.69 -12.53 8.60
CA LYS A 56 -0.07 -11.19 8.59
C LYS A 56 -1.09 -10.10 8.88
N VAL A 57 -2.25 -10.14 8.23
CA VAL A 57 -3.36 -9.20 8.47
C VAL A 57 -3.78 -9.27 9.93
N LEU A 58 -4.00 -10.47 10.46
CA LEU A 58 -4.36 -10.66 11.87
C LEU A 58 -3.26 -10.18 12.82
N ARG A 59 -1.97 -10.34 12.48
CA ARG A 59 -0.87 -9.80 13.28
C ARG A 59 -0.90 -8.28 13.32
N LEU A 60 -1.15 -7.62 12.18
CA LEU A 60 -1.29 -6.17 12.11
C LEU A 60 -2.52 -5.68 12.90
N ALA A 61 -3.66 -6.34 12.72
CA ALA A 61 -4.90 -6.03 13.43
C ALA A 61 -4.78 -6.21 14.97
N ASN A 62 -3.98 -7.18 15.41
CA ASN A 62 -3.71 -7.44 16.83
C ASN A 62 -2.47 -6.69 17.35
N SER A 63 -1.94 -5.74 16.61
CA SER A 63 -0.80 -4.96 17.07
C SER A 63 -1.18 -4.13 18.31
N PRO A 64 -0.23 -3.84 19.22
CA PRO A 64 -0.47 -2.98 20.38
C PRO A 64 -0.99 -1.60 20.01
N PHE A 65 -0.81 -1.19 18.77
CA PHE A 65 -1.31 0.06 18.20
C PHE A 65 -2.83 0.19 18.35
N TYR A 66 -3.59 -0.87 18.03
CA TYR A 66 -5.06 -0.83 18.10
C TYR A 66 -5.59 -0.99 19.54
N GLY A 67 -4.81 -1.54 20.47
CA GLY A 67 -5.14 -1.60 21.90
C GLY A 67 -6.40 -2.39 22.25
N PHE A 68 -6.83 -3.33 21.42
CA PHE A 68 -8.03 -4.13 21.71
C PHE A 68 -7.85 -4.98 22.96
N PRO A 69 -8.86 -5.03 23.84
CA PRO A 69 -8.79 -5.81 25.08
C PRO A 69 -8.80 -7.33 24.84
N SER A 70 -9.32 -7.76 23.69
CA SER A 70 -9.39 -9.15 23.28
C SER A 70 -8.75 -9.38 21.92
N ARG A 71 -8.20 -10.58 21.72
CA ARG A 71 -7.56 -10.95 20.46
C ARG A 71 -8.59 -11.11 19.35
N ILE A 72 -8.32 -10.47 18.20
CA ILE A 72 -9.04 -10.70 16.96
C ILE A 72 -8.59 -12.04 16.39
N ALA A 73 -9.51 -13.01 16.31
CA ALA A 73 -9.19 -14.40 15.97
C ALA A 73 -9.40 -14.74 14.48
N SER A 74 -10.21 -13.97 13.75
CA SER A 74 -10.50 -14.20 12.33
C SER A 74 -10.49 -12.90 11.54
N VAL A 75 -10.31 -13.00 10.21
CA VAL A 75 -10.34 -11.83 9.32
C VAL A 75 -11.77 -11.24 9.28
N ALA A 76 -12.79 -12.08 9.29
CA ALA A 76 -14.18 -11.60 9.37
C ALA A 76 -14.41 -10.78 10.65
N HIS A 77 -13.88 -11.21 11.79
CA HIS A 77 -13.91 -10.44 13.05
C HIS A 77 -13.12 -9.13 12.91
N ALA A 78 -11.95 -9.13 12.24
CA ALA A 78 -11.20 -7.90 11.96
C ALA A 78 -12.04 -6.91 11.14
N VAL A 79 -12.78 -7.37 10.14
CA VAL A 79 -13.67 -6.50 9.33
C VAL A 79 -14.79 -5.89 10.19
N VAL A 80 -15.37 -6.66 11.11
CA VAL A 80 -16.42 -6.16 12.02
C VAL A 80 -15.89 -5.09 12.96
N VAL A 81 -14.68 -5.28 13.50
CA VAL A 81 -14.12 -4.40 14.54
C VAL A 81 -13.43 -3.18 13.96
N LEU A 82 -12.64 -3.35 12.90
CA LEU A 82 -11.82 -2.29 12.28
C LEU A 82 -12.50 -1.63 11.08
N GLY A 83 -13.48 -2.29 10.50
CA GLY A 83 -14.08 -1.89 9.24
C GLY A 83 -13.36 -2.45 8.02
N LEU A 84 -14.09 -2.47 6.90
CA LEU A 84 -13.63 -3.04 5.64
C LEU A 84 -12.41 -2.30 5.08
N ASN A 85 -12.43 -0.96 5.09
CA ASN A 85 -11.36 -0.14 4.52
C ASN A 85 -10.02 -0.37 5.23
N VAL A 86 -10.05 -0.47 6.57
CA VAL A 86 -8.86 -0.76 7.36
C VAL A 86 -8.30 -2.14 7.03
N VAL A 87 -9.14 -3.17 6.98
CA VAL A 87 -8.69 -4.55 6.66
C VAL A 87 -8.11 -4.64 5.25
N LYS A 88 -8.73 -3.96 4.27
CA LYS A 88 -8.16 -3.85 2.91
C LYS A 88 -6.77 -3.22 2.94
N GLY A 89 -6.65 -2.06 3.59
CA GLY A 89 -5.38 -1.37 3.70
C GLY A 89 -4.32 -2.22 4.39
N LEU A 90 -4.66 -2.91 5.49
CA LEU A 90 -3.75 -3.84 6.16
C LEU A 90 -3.31 -5.00 5.25
N THR A 91 -4.20 -5.47 4.37
CA THR A 91 -3.88 -6.51 3.39
C THR A 91 -2.87 -6.01 2.35
N LEU A 92 -3.07 -4.81 1.83
CA LEU A 92 -2.11 -4.15 0.93
C LEU A 92 -0.77 -3.90 1.65
N CYS A 93 -0.80 -3.39 2.89
CA CYS A 93 0.39 -3.18 3.71
C CYS A 93 1.18 -4.47 3.95
N ALA A 94 0.50 -5.59 4.24
CA ALA A 94 1.14 -6.89 4.45
C ALA A 94 1.89 -7.36 3.19
N THR A 95 1.29 -7.15 2.02
CA THR A 95 1.89 -7.47 0.72
C THR A 95 3.07 -6.55 0.41
N ALA A 96 2.88 -5.24 0.56
CA ALA A 96 3.92 -4.24 0.33
C ALA A 96 5.13 -4.45 1.25
N PHE A 97 4.89 -4.82 2.52
CA PHE A 97 5.96 -5.12 3.47
C PHE A 97 6.87 -6.26 3.01
N ASP A 98 6.29 -7.34 2.47
CA ASP A 98 7.09 -8.44 1.93
C ASP A 98 7.92 -8.00 0.73
N MET A 99 7.35 -7.21 -0.17
CA MET A 99 8.08 -6.67 -1.32
C MET A 99 9.23 -5.77 -0.86
N MET A 100 8.98 -4.86 0.08
CA MET A 100 10.00 -3.96 0.64
C MET A 100 11.12 -4.76 1.31
N ARG A 101 10.78 -5.75 2.13
CA ARG A 101 11.76 -6.59 2.83
C ARG A 101 12.65 -7.36 1.85
N ASN A 102 12.06 -7.97 0.84
CA ASN A 102 12.79 -8.75 -0.16
C ASN A 102 13.68 -7.86 -1.05
N ALA A 103 13.29 -6.60 -1.25
CA ALA A 103 14.07 -5.61 -2.00
C ALA A 103 15.06 -4.81 -1.13
N GLY A 104 15.17 -5.11 0.17
CA GLY A 104 16.06 -4.37 1.09
C GLY A 104 15.61 -2.95 1.43
N MET A 105 14.32 -2.62 1.22
CA MET A 105 13.75 -1.28 1.42
C MET A 105 13.30 -1.04 2.87
N ASN A 106 14.09 -1.45 3.85
CA ASN A 106 13.74 -1.35 5.27
C ASN A 106 13.52 0.09 5.76
N GLU A 107 14.28 1.04 5.22
CA GLU A 107 14.13 2.46 5.59
C GLU A 107 12.79 3.03 5.10
N LEU A 108 12.32 2.64 3.92
CA LEU A 108 11.00 3.04 3.42
C LEU A 108 9.89 2.50 4.32
N TRP A 109 10.01 1.25 4.78
CA TRP A 109 9.06 0.69 5.75
C TRP A 109 9.04 1.47 7.07
N ARG A 110 10.22 1.78 7.63
CA ARG A 110 10.32 2.57 8.87
C ARG A 110 9.73 3.96 8.71
N HIS A 111 9.98 4.61 7.57
CA HIS A 111 9.39 5.88 7.22
C HIS A 111 7.86 5.79 7.17
N SER A 112 7.31 4.84 6.41
CA SER A 112 5.86 4.64 6.28
C SER A 112 5.19 4.38 7.63
N LEU A 113 5.83 3.59 8.49
CA LEU A 113 5.31 3.33 9.84
C LEU A 113 5.32 4.62 10.69
N GLY A 114 6.39 5.41 10.63
CA GLY A 114 6.47 6.70 11.35
C GLY A 114 5.39 7.68 10.90
N VAL A 115 5.17 7.80 9.58
CA VAL A 115 4.10 8.63 9.01
C VAL A 115 2.73 8.15 9.47
N ALA A 116 2.47 6.84 9.43
CA ALA A 116 1.20 6.24 9.85
C ALA A 116 0.88 6.54 11.32
N MET A 117 1.85 6.35 12.22
CA MET A 117 1.68 6.63 13.65
C MET A 117 1.41 8.12 13.89
N THR A 118 2.16 9.01 13.23
CA THR A 118 1.97 10.45 13.35
C THR A 118 0.61 10.87 12.82
N ALA A 119 0.21 10.36 11.66
CA ALA A 119 -1.08 10.64 11.05
C ALA A 119 -2.25 10.21 11.95
N HIS A 120 -2.16 9.03 12.58
CA HIS A 120 -3.16 8.56 13.54
C HIS A 120 -3.26 9.46 14.78
N ILE A 121 -2.12 9.86 15.36
CA ILE A 121 -2.10 10.76 16.52
C ILE A 121 -2.75 12.11 16.16
N LEU A 122 -2.44 12.65 14.98
CA LEU A 122 -3.03 13.90 14.51
C LEU A 122 -4.53 13.73 14.22
N GLY A 123 -4.93 12.63 13.57
CA GLY A 123 -6.33 12.30 13.30
C GLY A 123 -7.16 12.17 14.58
N THR A 124 -6.61 11.51 15.60
CA THR A 124 -7.24 11.38 16.92
C THR A 124 -7.37 12.75 17.60
N LYS A 125 -6.31 13.56 17.59
CA LYS A 125 -6.36 14.92 18.17
C LYS A 125 -7.32 15.85 17.43
N ALA A 126 -7.44 15.68 16.11
CA ALA A 126 -8.40 16.45 15.29
C ALA A 126 -9.84 15.90 15.38
N ALA A 127 -10.09 14.91 16.24
CA ALA A 127 -11.38 14.22 16.40
C ALA A 127 -11.96 13.70 15.07
N MET A 128 -11.10 13.17 14.20
CA MET A 128 -11.53 12.53 12.95
C MET A 128 -12.36 11.29 13.27
N LYS A 129 -13.36 11.02 12.43
CA LYS A 129 -14.31 9.91 12.65
C LYS A 129 -13.63 8.53 12.65
N ASN A 130 -12.65 8.34 11.76
CA ASN A 130 -11.96 7.06 11.55
C ASN A 130 -10.43 7.26 11.55
N PRO A 131 -9.79 7.50 12.69
CA PRO A 131 -8.34 7.71 12.75
C PRO A 131 -7.53 6.48 12.29
N GLU A 132 -8.13 5.27 12.34
CA GLU A 132 -7.53 4.03 11.85
C GLU A 132 -7.36 4.04 10.33
N GLU A 133 -8.28 4.66 9.58
CA GLU A 133 -8.13 4.83 8.13
C GLU A 133 -6.98 5.78 7.80
N VAL A 134 -6.78 6.81 8.62
CA VAL A 134 -5.66 7.76 8.47
C VAL A 134 -4.31 7.07 8.73
N PHE A 135 -4.27 6.14 9.70
CA PHE A 135 -3.11 5.30 9.93
C PHE A 135 -2.77 4.45 8.69
N VAL A 136 -3.77 3.78 8.13
CA VAL A 136 -3.59 2.96 6.92
C VAL A 136 -3.14 3.80 5.74
N ALA A 137 -3.73 4.99 5.55
CA ALA A 137 -3.31 5.92 4.51
C ALA A 137 -1.83 6.32 4.68
N GLY A 138 -1.39 6.57 5.92
CA GLY A 138 0.00 6.83 6.24
C GLY A 138 0.93 5.66 5.94
N LEU A 139 0.49 4.41 6.15
CA LEU A 139 1.28 3.22 5.77
C LEU A 139 1.43 3.08 4.25
N LEU A 140 0.41 3.47 3.50
CA LEU A 140 0.33 3.25 2.05
C LEU A 140 0.79 4.44 1.21
N HIS A 141 0.99 5.62 1.80
CA HIS A 141 1.24 6.85 1.05
C HIS A 141 2.37 6.75 0.02
N ASP A 142 3.37 5.95 0.31
CA ASP A 142 4.57 5.73 -0.51
C ASP A 142 4.58 4.36 -1.24
N ILE A 143 3.46 3.64 -1.28
CA ILE A 143 3.41 2.31 -1.89
C ILE A 143 3.80 2.32 -3.37
N GLY A 144 3.56 3.41 -4.06
CA GLY A 144 3.99 3.59 -5.46
C GLY A 144 5.51 3.50 -5.63
N LYS A 145 6.31 3.93 -4.64
CA LYS A 145 7.77 3.74 -4.66
C LYS A 145 8.14 2.26 -4.69
N VAL A 146 7.43 1.42 -3.92
CA VAL A 146 7.66 -0.03 -3.92
C VAL A 146 7.47 -0.60 -5.32
N VAL A 147 6.40 -0.20 -5.99
CA VAL A 147 6.10 -0.66 -7.35
C VAL A 147 7.16 -0.17 -8.33
N LEU A 148 7.50 1.13 -8.31
CA LEU A 148 8.49 1.72 -9.21
C LEU A 148 9.87 1.07 -9.06
N TYR A 149 10.30 0.76 -7.84
CA TYR A 149 11.63 0.21 -7.57
C TYR A 149 11.71 -1.31 -7.68
N VAL A 150 10.63 -2.02 -7.35
CA VAL A 150 10.61 -3.50 -7.39
C VAL A 150 10.16 -4.03 -8.75
N LYS A 151 9.12 -3.43 -9.35
CA LYS A 151 8.57 -3.87 -10.63
C LYS A 151 9.38 -3.37 -11.81
N TRP A 152 9.87 -2.15 -11.72
CA TRP A 152 10.65 -1.50 -12.77
C TRP A 152 12.00 -0.99 -12.21
N PRO A 153 12.94 -1.90 -11.92
CA PRO A 153 14.23 -1.52 -11.33
C PRO A 153 15.03 -0.53 -12.19
N ASP A 154 14.86 -0.57 -13.52
CA ASP A 154 15.43 0.36 -14.47
C ASP A 154 14.89 1.80 -14.27
N VAL A 155 13.60 1.94 -13.98
CA VAL A 155 12.96 3.23 -13.64
C VAL A 155 13.48 3.73 -12.31
N GLY A 156 13.46 2.90 -11.28
CA GLY A 156 13.97 3.24 -9.95
C GLY A 156 15.44 3.67 -9.97
N GLN A 157 16.28 3.01 -10.77
CA GLN A 157 17.68 3.37 -10.92
C GLN A 157 17.87 4.74 -11.61
N GLN A 158 17.07 5.05 -12.64
CA GLN A 158 17.11 6.36 -13.31
C GLN A 158 16.72 7.47 -12.34
N ILE A 159 15.62 7.32 -11.59
CA ILE A 159 15.17 8.27 -10.58
C ILE A 159 16.28 8.50 -9.54
N THR A 160 16.85 7.42 -8.99
CA THR A 160 17.90 7.48 -8.00
C THR A 160 19.14 8.22 -8.53
N THR A 161 19.51 7.98 -9.79
CA THR A 161 20.66 8.63 -10.40
C THR A 161 20.45 10.14 -10.54
N VAL A 162 19.25 10.56 -10.99
CA VAL A 162 18.94 11.99 -11.12
C VAL A 162 18.92 12.68 -9.75
N THR A 163 18.24 12.10 -8.77
CA THR A 163 18.13 12.70 -7.43
C THR A 163 19.48 12.85 -6.74
N ARG A 164 20.37 11.84 -6.84
CA ARG A 164 21.72 11.91 -6.27
C ARG A 164 22.59 12.97 -6.95
N ASN A 165 22.49 13.11 -8.26
CA ASN A 165 23.33 14.02 -9.02
C ASN A 165 22.87 15.48 -8.96
N THR A 166 21.59 15.72 -8.70
CA THR A 166 20.99 17.06 -8.78
C THR A 166 20.46 17.59 -7.45
N SER A 167 20.44 16.78 -6.38
CA SER A 167 19.81 17.08 -5.09
C SER A 167 18.33 17.51 -5.22
N ARG A 168 17.67 17.14 -6.30
CA ARG A 168 16.25 17.44 -6.52
C ARG A 168 15.35 16.53 -5.67
N PRO A 169 14.18 17.02 -5.26
CA PRO A 169 13.14 16.18 -4.68
C PRO A 169 12.79 15.00 -5.59
N LEU A 170 12.47 13.85 -4.98
CA LEU A 170 12.17 12.61 -5.69
C LEU A 170 11.02 12.79 -6.69
N MET A 171 9.93 13.42 -6.25
CA MET A 171 8.74 13.68 -7.09
C MET A 171 9.06 14.52 -8.33
N ASP A 172 9.94 15.52 -8.20
CA ASP A 172 10.35 16.37 -9.32
C ASP A 172 11.13 15.56 -10.36
N ALA A 173 11.99 14.65 -9.92
CA ALA A 173 12.72 13.76 -10.80
C ALA A 173 11.80 12.74 -11.51
N GLU A 174 10.84 12.19 -10.78
CA GLU A 174 9.82 11.29 -11.33
C GLU A 174 8.97 12.01 -12.40
N GLN A 175 8.47 13.20 -12.07
CA GLN A 175 7.65 14.01 -12.98
C GLN A 175 8.43 14.42 -14.25
N GLU A 176 9.70 14.78 -14.10
CA GLU A 176 10.53 15.16 -15.26
C GLU A 176 10.86 13.97 -16.16
N LEU A 177 11.16 12.81 -15.57
CA LEU A 177 11.58 11.63 -16.33
C LEU A 177 10.41 10.90 -16.98
N PHE A 178 9.26 10.83 -16.28
CA PHE A 178 8.19 9.89 -16.63
C PHE A 178 6.80 10.52 -16.73
N GLU A 179 6.62 11.79 -16.31
CA GLU A 179 5.32 12.48 -16.18
C GLU A 179 4.33 11.78 -15.23
N VAL A 180 4.84 10.88 -14.39
CA VAL A 180 4.10 10.09 -13.40
C VAL A 180 4.93 10.04 -12.14
N THR A 181 4.28 10.27 -11.01
CA THR A 181 4.91 10.21 -9.69
C THR A 181 4.57 8.91 -8.95
N HIS A 182 5.33 8.58 -7.91
CA HIS A 182 4.97 7.47 -7.03
C HIS A 182 3.59 7.67 -6.36
N ALA A 183 3.16 8.93 -6.17
CA ALA A 183 1.84 9.22 -5.63
C ALA A 183 0.72 8.81 -6.61
N ASP A 184 0.91 9.08 -7.92
CA ASP A 184 -0.02 8.63 -8.96
C ASP A 184 -0.10 7.11 -9.01
N VAL A 185 1.08 6.43 -9.02
CA VAL A 185 1.16 4.97 -9.01
C VAL A 185 0.51 4.38 -7.74
N GLY A 186 0.72 5.00 -6.60
CA GLY A 186 0.08 4.60 -5.34
C GLY A 186 -1.44 4.75 -5.38
N GLY A 187 -1.94 5.86 -5.95
CA GLY A 187 -3.37 6.12 -6.10
C GLY A 187 -4.10 5.13 -7.01
N TRP A 188 -3.40 4.54 -7.99
CA TRP A 188 -3.99 3.49 -8.85
C TRP A 188 -4.05 2.12 -8.18
N LEU A 189 -3.33 1.93 -7.06
CA LEU A 189 -3.27 0.67 -6.30
C LEU A 189 -4.25 0.63 -5.12
N ALA A 190 -4.60 1.80 -4.56
CA ALA A 190 -5.45 1.94 -3.39
C ALA A 190 -6.93 1.96 -3.76
#